data_759518bfba818a1eb46a3bd3cc30aeab
#
_entry.id   759518bfba818a1eb46a3bd3cc30aeab
#
_cell.length_a   1.000
_cell.length_b   1.000
_cell.length_c   1.000
_cell.angle_alpha   90.00
_cell.angle_beta   90.00
_cell.angle_gamma   90.00
#
_symmetry.space_group_name_H-M   'P 1'
#
loop_
_entity.id
_entity.type
_entity.pdbx_description
1 polymer ?
#
loop_
_entity_poly.entity_id
_entity_poly.type
_entity_poly.pdbx_seq_one_letter_code
_entity_poly.pdbx_strand_id
1 'polypeptide(L)'
;MLIKKPLSIEASRGNIYDVNGELLAYNQLAYSVVISDNGSYSSTKEHNRLLNKELNEIINVIKNNGGSIYNDFPVVLNDDGTYSFTFTSETSKKRFLSDVFGKKYDKLEYNKALGFDEANASAQNIIDFLSSDQNECFDISSKYDT
;
A
#
# COMPACT_ATOMS: atom_id res chain seq x y z
N MET A 1 -24.28 -16.99 -6.42
CA MET A 1 -23.75 -17.03 -7.81
C MET A 1 -22.25 -17.24 -7.71
N LEU A 2 -21.72 -18.34 -8.26
CA LEU A 2 -20.28 -18.64 -8.14
C LEU A 2 -19.55 -17.87 -9.25
N ILE A 3 -18.75 -16.85 -8.88
CA ILE A 3 -17.95 -16.09 -9.85
C ILE A 3 -16.65 -16.87 -10.05
N LYS A 4 -16.47 -17.47 -11.24
CA LYS A 4 -15.21 -18.10 -11.63
C LYS A 4 -14.31 -17.02 -12.27
N LYS A 5 -13.21 -16.66 -11.60
CA LYS A 5 -12.15 -15.84 -12.21
C LYS A 5 -11.09 -16.78 -12.80
N PRO A 6 -10.71 -16.65 -14.08
CA PRO A 6 -9.58 -17.39 -14.62
C PRO A 6 -8.29 -16.89 -13.94
N LEU A 7 -7.54 -17.81 -13.35
CA LEU A 7 -6.21 -17.55 -12.80
C LEU A 7 -5.18 -18.00 -13.85
N SER A 8 -4.39 -17.07 -14.37
CA SER A 8 -3.23 -17.40 -15.20
C SER A 8 -2.05 -17.66 -14.28
N ILE A 9 -1.55 -18.88 -14.29
CA ILE A 9 -0.33 -19.26 -13.56
C ILE A 9 0.81 -19.28 -14.58
N GLU A 10 1.78 -18.39 -14.39
CA GLU A 10 2.98 -18.37 -15.22
C GLU A 10 3.85 -19.61 -14.92
N ALA A 11 4.38 -20.22 -15.97
CA ALA A 11 5.32 -21.33 -15.80
C ALA A 11 6.63 -20.84 -15.18
N SER A 12 7.26 -21.69 -14.35
CA SER A 12 8.59 -21.40 -13.81
C SER A 12 9.61 -21.33 -14.94
N ARG A 13 10.56 -20.41 -14.85
CA ARG A 13 11.70 -20.36 -15.78
C ARG A 13 12.60 -21.57 -15.57
N GLY A 14 13.34 -21.98 -16.61
CA GLY A 14 14.34 -23.03 -16.50
C GLY A 14 15.58 -22.56 -15.72
N ASN A 15 16.33 -23.51 -15.18
CA ASN A 15 17.65 -23.23 -14.62
C ASN A 15 18.68 -23.00 -15.74
N ILE A 16 19.71 -22.22 -15.44
CA ILE A 16 20.84 -21.98 -16.36
C ILE A 16 22.08 -22.65 -15.78
N TYR A 17 22.74 -23.43 -16.59
CA TYR A 17 23.99 -24.15 -16.23
C TYR A 17 25.15 -23.70 -17.12
N ASP A 18 26.33 -23.77 -16.62
CA ASP A 18 27.54 -23.58 -17.43
C ASP A 18 27.87 -24.83 -18.29
N VAL A 19 28.95 -24.75 -19.07
CA VAL A 19 29.43 -25.87 -19.95
C VAL A 19 29.83 -27.12 -19.15
N ASN A 20 30.15 -26.97 -17.87
CA ASN A 20 30.53 -28.07 -16.97
C ASN A 20 29.32 -28.62 -16.19
N GLY A 21 28.15 -28.05 -16.36
CA GLY A 21 26.94 -28.43 -15.64
C GLY A 21 26.78 -27.76 -14.28
N GLU A 22 27.57 -26.73 -13.97
CA GLU A 22 27.41 -25.95 -12.74
C GLU A 22 26.22 -24.97 -12.86
N LEU A 23 25.44 -24.88 -11.78
CA LEU A 23 24.24 -24.08 -11.71
C LEU A 23 24.57 -22.58 -11.60
N LEU A 24 24.35 -21.82 -12.68
CA LEU A 24 24.61 -20.38 -12.73
C LEU A 24 23.43 -19.55 -12.26
N ALA A 25 22.19 -19.99 -12.57
CA ALA A 25 20.97 -19.35 -12.13
C ALA A 25 19.84 -20.37 -11.97
N TYR A 26 19.03 -20.19 -10.95
CA TYR A 26 17.91 -21.07 -10.65
C TYR A 26 16.72 -20.26 -10.12
N ASN A 27 15.55 -20.90 -10.16
CA ASN A 27 14.36 -20.30 -9.58
C ASN A 27 14.31 -20.57 -8.08
N GLN A 28 14.29 -19.51 -7.30
CA GLN A 28 13.96 -19.61 -5.89
C GLN A 28 12.44 -19.51 -5.74
N LEU A 29 11.85 -20.51 -5.09
CA LEU A 29 10.41 -20.49 -4.82
C LEU A 29 10.14 -19.38 -3.79
N ALA A 30 9.32 -18.42 -4.21
CA ALA A 30 8.82 -17.37 -3.34
C ALA A 30 7.29 -17.46 -3.28
N TYR A 31 6.74 -17.29 -2.11
CA TYR A 31 5.30 -17.25 -1.90
C TYR A 31 4.89 -15.79 -1.66
N SER A 32 3.82 -15.37 -2.32
CA SER A 32 3.17 -14.10 -2.04
C SER A 32 1.73 -14.35 -1.62
N VAL A 33 1.25 -13.56 -0.69
CA VAL A 33 -0.16 -13.53 -0.31
C VAL A 33 -0.81 -12.35 -1.02
N VAL A 34 -1.86 -12.63 -1.77
CA VAL A 34 -2.65 -11.61 -2.45
C VAL A 34 -4.02 -11.55 -1.79
N ILE A 35 -4.40 -10.37 -1.34
CA ILE A 35 -5.74 -10.12 -0.80
C ILE A 35 -6.61 -9.62 -1.95
N SER A 36 -7.72 -10.30 -2.22
CA SER A 36 -8.71 -9.87 -3.20
C SER A 36 -10.00 -9.55 -2.47
N ASP A 37 -10.40 -8.30 -2.58
CA ASP A 37 -11.72 -7.88 -2.10
C ASP A 37 -12.81 -8.40 -3.06
N ASN A 38 -13.66 -9.27 -2.56
CA ASN A 38 -14.82 -9.81 -3.26
C ASN A 38 -16.10 -9.56 -2.47
N GLY A 39 -16.05 -8.69 -1.47
CA GLY A 39 -17.18 -8.41 -0.57
C GLY A 39 -18.26 -7.54 -1.22
N SER A 40 -19.44 -7.61 -0.62
CA SER A 40 -20.50 -6.64 -0.84
C SER A 40 -20.68 -5.89 0.47
N TYR A 41 -20.52 -4.58 0.44
CA TYR A 41 -20.54 -3.73 1.62
C TYR A 41 -21.71 -2.76 1.55
N SER A 42 -22.29 -2.41 2.69
CA SER A 42 -23.39 -1.44 2.76
C SER A 42 -22.89 0.01 2.57
N SER A 43 -21.61 0.25 2.87
CA SER A 43 -20.96 1.55 2.74
C SER A 43 -19.44 1.41 2.62
N THR A 44 -18.78 2.46 2.11
CA THR A 44 -17.32 2.58 2.09
C THR A 44 -16.73 2.48 3.50
N LYS A 45 -17.39 3.05 4.49
CA LYS A 45 -16.97 3.00 5.89
C LYS A 45 -16.96 1.58 6.45
N GLU A 46 -17.99 0.79 6.18
CA GLU A 46 -18.02 -0.62 6.58
C GLU A 46 -16.92 -1.42 5.89
N HIS A 47 -16.75 -1.22 4.58
CA HIS A 47 -15.67 -1.83 3.81
C HIS A 47 -14.31 -1.55 4.44
N ASN A 48 -13.97 -0.28 4.64
CA ASN A 48 -12.69 0.12 5.18
C ASN A 48 -12.46 -0.42 6.61
N ARG A 49 -13.49 -0.39 7.45
CA ARG A 49 -13.40 -0.95 8.80
C ARG A 49 -13.08 -2.47 8.80
N LEU A 50 -13.73 -3.23 7.93
CA LEU A 50 -13.49 -4.67 7.84
C LEU A 50 -12.11 -4.96 7.25
N LEU A 51 -11.73 -4.24 6.19
CA LEU A 51 -10.42 -4.38 5.56
C LEU A 51 -9.28 -4.05 6.54
N ASN A 52 -9.40 -2.96 7.30
CA ASN A 52 -8.42 -2.60 8.32
C ASN A 52 -8.26 -3.68 9.40
N LYS A 53 -9.38 -4.29 9.83
CA LYS A 53 -9.32 -5.38 10.79
C LYS A 53 -8.58 -6.58 10.23
N GLU A 54 -8.90 -7.00 9.01
CA GLU A 54 -8.25 -8.15 8.35
C GLU A 54 -6.76 -7.88 8.10
N LEU A 55 -6.40 -6.69 7.64
CA LEU A 55 -5.00 -6.30 7.43
C LEU A 55 -4.20 -6.35 8.74
N ASN A 56 -4.76 -5.84 9.84
CA ASN A 56 -4.11 -5.90 11.15
C ASN A 56 -3.87 -7.34 11.62
N GLU A 57 -4.86 -8.23 11.45
CA GLU A 57 -4.70 -9.65 11.76
C GLU A 57 -3.59 -10.30 10.92
N ILE A 58 -3.53 -10.01 9.62
CA ILE A 58 -2.51 -10.53 8.70
C ILE A 58 -1.11 -10.01 9.08
N ILE A 59 -0.97 -8.72 9.36
CA ILE A 59 0.28 -8.10 9.80
C ILE A 59 0.80 -8.80 11.07
N ASN A 60 -0.07 -9.03 12.05
CA ASN A 60 0.30 -9.73 13.27
C ASN A 60 0.73 -11.18 13.02
N VAL A 61 0.05 -11.90 12.13
CA VAL A 61 0.45 -13.26 11.75
C VAL A 61 1.83 -13.27 11.09
N ILE A 62 2.11 -12.33 10.17
CA ILE A 62 3.41 -12.23 9.50
C ILE A 62 4.51 -11.94 10.52
N LYS A 63 4.33 -10.93 11.38
CA LYS A 63 5.31 -10.56 12.41
C LYS A 63 5.57 -11.70 13.39
N ASN A 64 4.53 -12.36 13.89
CA ASN A 64 4.65 -13.48 14.84
C ASN A 64 5.37 -14.70 14.26
N ASN A 65 5.37 -14.86 12.95
CA ASN A 65 6.11 -15.93 12.25
C ASN A 65 7.47 -15.50 11.72
N GLY A 66 7.99 -14.33 12.15
CA GLY A 66 9.30 -13.83 11.74
C GLY A 66 9.37 -13.36 10.27
N GLY A 67 8.22 -13.16 9.65
CA GLY A 67 8.13 -12.59 8.30
C GLY A 67 8.35 -11.08 8.31
N SER A 68 8.64 -10.53 7.13
CA SER A 68 8.76 -9.09 6.90
C SER A 68 7.70 -8.62 5.92
N ILE A 69 7.30 -7.37 6.05
CA ILE A 69 6.36 -6.71 5.15
C ILE A 69 7.17 -5.76 4.27
N TYR A 70 7.00 -5.88 2.95
CA TYR A 70 7.55 -4.91 2.02
C TYR A 70 6.72 -3.63 2.10
N ASN A 71 7.38 -2.53 2.41
CA ASN A 71 6.75 -1.21 2.49
C ASN A 71 7.39 -0.28 1.46
N ASP A 72 6.64 0.13 0.45
CA ASP A 72 7.01 1.11 -0.56
C ASP A 72 6.23 2.43 -0.41
N PHE A 73 5.51 2.60 0.69
CA PHE A 73 4.81 3.83 0.99
C PHE A 73 5.80 4.98 1.13
N PRO A 74 5.65 6.05 0.33
CA PRO A 74 6.71 7.06 0.20
C PRO A 74 6.66 8.13 1.30
N VAL A 75 6.23 7.78 2.49
CA VAL A 75 6.25 8.64 3.69
C VAL A 75 6.93 7.86 4.81
N VAL A 76 7.84 8.51 5.49
CA VAL A 76 8.55 7.95 6.65
C VAL A 76 8.38 8.84 7.87
N LEU A 77 8.33 8.21 9.03
CA LEU A 77 8.40 8.87 10.33
C LEU A 77 9.88 9.09 10.68
N ASN A 78 10.27 10.33 10.97
CA ASN A 78 11.60 10.69 11.39
C ASN A 78 11.77 10.51 12.91
N ASP A 79 13.01 10.45 13.38
CA ASP A 79 13.34 10.31 14.80
C ASP A 79 12.80 11.46 15.68
N ASP A 80 12.55 12.63 15.09
CA ASP A 80 11.98 13.81 15.75
C ASP A 80 10.44 13.79 15.80
N GLY A 81 9.81 12.73 15.32
CA GLY A 81 8.35 12.57 15.27
C GLY A 81 7.68 13.30 14.10
N THR A 82 8.43 13.87 13.18
CA THR A 82 7.87 14.48 11.96
C THR A 82 7.79 13.47 10.82
N TYR A 83 6.95 13.74 9.82
CA TYR A 83 6.87 12.93 8.61
C TYR A 83 7.57 13.62 7.45
N SER A 84 8.25 12.82 6.62
CA SER A 84 8.89 13.31 5.39
C SER A 84 8.62 12.37 4.21
N PHE A 85 8.67 12.94 3.00
CA PHE A 85 8.60 12.17 1.77
C PHE A 85 9.94 11.57 1.39
N THR A 86 9.93 10.36 0.82
CA THR A 86 11.11 9.66 0.29
C THR A 86 11.23 9.72 -1.23
N PHE A 87 10.50 10.61 -1.89
CA PHE A 87 10.51 10.72 -3.34
C PHE A 87 11.89 11.12 -3.90
N THR A 88 12.26 10.45 -4.99
CA THR A 88 13.47 10.77 -5.76
C THR A 88 13.18 11.72 -6.93
N SER A 89 11.90 11.96 -7.27
CA SER A 89 11.50 12.84 -8.37
C SER A 89 10.17 13.53 -8.12
N GLU A 90 10.02 14.74 -8.69
CA GLU A 90 8.75 15.48 -8.68
C GLU A 90 7.62 14.73 -9.41
N THR A 91 7.96 13.97 -10.43
CA THR A 91 6.96 13.17 -11.17
C THR A 91 6.35 12.08 -10.29
N SER A 92 7.19 11.40 -9.50
CA SER A 92 6.73 10.39 -8.55
C SER A 92 5.84 10.99 -7.46
N LYS A 93 6.21 12.17 -6.93
CA LYS A 93 5.40 12.90 -5.96
C LYS A 93 4.04 13.27 -6.54
N LYS A 94 4.00 13.83 -7.75
CA LYS A 94 2.75 14.20 -8.43
C LYS A 94 1.81 13.01 -8.64
N ARG A 95 2.37 11.86 -9.05
CA ARG A 95 1.60 10.63 -9.21
C ARG A 95 1.01 10.18 -7.88
N PHE A 96 1.83 10.13 -6.85
CA PHE A 96 1.38 9.75 -5.50
C PHE A 96 0.25 10.65 -4.99
N LEU A 97 0.38 11.98 -5.10
CA LEU A 97 -0.68 12.91 -4.69
C LEU A 97 -1.97 12.69 -5.48
N SER A 98 -1.87 12.43 -6.80
CA SER A 98 -3.02 12.07 -7.63
C SER A 98 -3.72 10.80 -7.15
N ASP A 99 -2.94 9.78 -6.79
CA ASP A 99 -3.46 8.51 -6.32
C ASP A 99 -4.12 8.66 -4.94
N VAL A 100 -3.49 9.40 -4.00
CA VAL A 100 -4.01 9.64 -2.65
C VAL A 100 -5.34 10.40 -2.69
N PHE A 101 -5.44 11.46 -3.49
CA PHE A 101 -6.67 12.27 -3.57
C PHE A 101 -7.68 11.78 -4.60
N GLY A 102 -7.36 10.72 -5.37
CA GLY A 102 -8.23 10.16 -6.40
C GLY A 102 -8.55 11.15 -7.53
N LYS A 103 -7.66 12.11 -7.78
CA LYS A 103 -7.83 13.18 -8.76
C LYS A 103 -6.64 13.23 -9.72
N LYS A 104 -6.86 13.73 -10.96
CA LYS A 104 -5.75 14.10 -11.82
C LYS A 104 -4.95 15.24 -11.19
N TYR A 105 -3.63 15.26 -11.35
CA TYR A 105 -2.77 16.26 -10.71
C TYR A 105 -3.14 17.71 -11.06
N ASP A 106 -3.57 17.97 -12.29
CA ASP A 106 -4.04 19.28 -12.76
C ASP A 106 -5.39 19.71 -12.15
N LYS A 107 -6.05 18.83 -11.39
CA LYS A 107 -7.31 19.05 -10.67
C LYS A 107 -7.13 19.08 -9.16
N LEU A 108 -5.90 18.96 -8.67
CA LEU A 108 -5.58 19.15 -7.26
C LEU A 108 -5.64 20.65 -6.96
N GLU A 109 -6.35 21.02 -5.91
CA GLU A 109 -6.60 22.40 -5.54
C GLU A 109 -6.64 22.59 -4.02
N TYR A 110 -6.80 23.82 -3.57
CA TYR A 110 -6.97 24.08 -2.15
C TYR A 110 -8.27 23.45 -1.64
N ASN A 111 -8.12 22.52 -0.71
CA ASN A 111 -9.25 21.84 -0.09
C ASN A 111 -9.64 22.53 1.22
N LYS A 112 -10.80 23.23 1.20
CA LYS A 112 -11.29 23.98 2.36
C LYS A 112 -11.60 23.09 3.57
N ALA A 113 -12.01 21.84 3.33
CA ALA A 113 -12.34 20.92 4.42
C ALA A 113 -11.08 20.42 5.13
N LEU A 114 -9.98 20.28 4.39
CA LEU A 114 -8.70 19.83 4.89
C LEU A 114 -7.78 20.98 5.35
N GLY A 115 -8.02 22.20 4.87
CA GLY A 115 -7.26 23.38 5.23
C GLY A 115 -5.90 23.52 4.55
N PHE A 116 -5.62 22.74 3.50
CA PHE A 116 -4.36 22.80 2.74
C PHE A 116 -4.58 22.61 1.23
N ASP A 117 -3.54 22.93 0.45
CA ASP A 117 -3.49 22.73 -0.99
C ASP A 117 -3.05 21.30 -1.29
N GLU A 118 -3.91 20.51 -1.94
CA GLU A 118 -3.68 19.11 -2.29
C GLU A 118 -2.42 18.92 -3.17
N ALA A 119 -2.16 19.88 -4.08
CA ALA A 119 -0.98 19.81 -4.95
C ALA A 119 0.35 20.05 -4.22
N ASN A 120 0.29 20.76 -3.09
CA ASN A 120 1.42 21.12 -2.24
C ASN A 120 1.37 20.46 -0.86
N ALA A 121 0.58 19.40 -0.71
CA ALA A 121 0.44 18.69 0.55
C ALA A 121 1.79 18.22 1.10
N SER A 122 2.02 18.44 2.39
CA SER A 122 3.17 17.90 3.12
C SER A 122 2.96 16.42 3.46
N ALA A 123 4.02 15.72 3.85
CA ALA A 123 3.90 14.35 4.33
C ALA A 123 2.97 14.24 5.54
N GLN A 124 3.02 15.20 6.47
CA GLN A 124 2.09 15.28 7.59
C GLN A 124 0.64 15.42 7.12
N ASN A 125 0.37 16.30 6.14
CA ASN A 125 -0.98 16.45 5.59
C ASN A 125 -1.53 15.13 5.00
N ILE A 126 -0.66 14.34 4.37
CA ILE A 126 -1.06 13.04 3.83
C ILE A 126 -1.42 12.06 4.95
N ILE A 127 -0.60 11.97 6.00
CA ILE A 127 -0.89 11.11 7.15
C ILE A 127 -2.19 11.53 7.83
N ASP A 128 -2.36 12.83 8.10
CA ASP A 128 -3.58 13.38 8.71
C ASP A 128 -4.82 13.11 7.84
N PHE A 129 -4.67 13.25 6.52
CA PHE A 129 -5.73 12.96 5.58
C PHE A 129 -6.12 11.48 5.57
N LEU A 130 -5.15 10.57 5.46
CA LEU A 130 -5.40 9.13 5.43
C LEU A 130 -5.92 8.58 6.77
N SER A 131 -5.55 9.21 7.88
CA SER A 131 -5.99 8.83 9.23
C SER A 131 -7.27 9.53 9.69
N SER A 132 -7.78 10.48 8.90
CA SER A 132 -8.98 11.22 9.32
C SER A 132 -10.25 10.38 9.20
N ASP A 133 -11.14 10.52 10.19
CA ASP A 133 -12.48 9.92 10.17
C ASP A 133 -13.31 10.35 8.96
N GLN A 134 -13.01 11.52 8.39
CA GLN A 134 -13.73 12.08 7.24
C GLN A 134 -13.42 11.35 5.94
N ASN A 135 -12.23 10.77 5.83
CA ASN A 135 -11.85 10.04 4.64
C ASN A 135 -12.24 8.58 4.66
N GLU A 136 -12.52 8.05 5.83
CA GLU A 136 -12.90 6.64 6.03
C GLU A 136 -11.90 5.65 5.38
N CYS A 137 -10.68 6.12 5.02
CA CYS A 137 -9.71 5.31 4.30
C CYS A 137 -9.00 4.31 5.22
N PHE A 138 -8.43 4.79 6.33
CA PHE A 138 -7.69 3.95 7.26
C PHE A 138 -8.03 4.34 8.69
N ASP A 139 -8.39 3.35 9.51
CA ASP A 139 -8.39 3.50 10.96
C ASP A 139 -6.94 3.33 11.45
N ILE A 140 -6.12 4.36 11.29
CA ILE A 140 -4.78 4.43 11.90
C ILE A 140 -4.95 4.78 13.38
N SER A 141 -5.74 3.97 14.06
CA SER A 141 -5.70 3.97 15.50
C SER A 141 -4.37 3.33 15.95
N SER A 142 -4.01 3.49 17.22
CA SER A 142 -2.81 2.94 17.85
C SER A 142 -2.53 1.43 17.66
N LYS A 143 -3.17 0.80 16.71
CA LYS A 143 -3.05 -0.63 16.39
C LYS A 143 -2.00 -0.93 15.32
N TYR A 144 -1.60 0.06 14.53
CA TYR A 144 -0.57 -0.07 13.52
C TYR A 144 0.69 0.64 13.98
N ASP A 145 1.83 -0.03 13.90
CA ASP A 145 3.12 0.65 13.97
C ASP A 145 3.30 1.43 12.65
N THR A 146 3.60 2.69 12.76
CA THR A 146 3.97 3.54 11.63
C THR A 146 5.31 3.13 11.06
#